data_7233cd0d51662a7bfedb0b1cbd969c1c
#
_entry.id   7233cd0d51662a7bfedb0b1cbd969c1c
#
_cell.length_a   1.000
_cell.length_b   1.000
_cell.length_c   1.000
_cell.angle_alpha   90.00
_cell.angle_beta   90.00
_cell.angle_gamma   90.00
#
_symmetry.space_group_name_H-M   'P 1'
#
loop_
_entity.id
_entity.type
_entity.pdbx_description
1 polymer ?
#
loop_
_entity_poly.entity_id
_entity_poly.type
_entity_poly.pdbx_seq_one_letter_code
_entity_poly.pdbx_strand_id
1 'polypeptide(L)'
;REMARGEIAELEPKIETLEEEIKLLLIPKDPQDAKNAIVEIRGGTGGDEAAIFAGDLMRMYTKYIESKGWKYEITSFSEGTAGGYKEVVMKVTGNNVYGTLKYESGVHRVQRVPQTETQGRVHTSAASVAVLPEAEEFDVEISMNDIRKDIFCASGPGGQSVNTTYSATVSYTHLRA
;
A
#
# COMPACT_ATOMS: atom_id res chain seq x y z
N ARG A 1 37.76 22.15 -42.18
CA ARG A 1 36.61 23.00 -41.76
C ARG A 1 35.27 22.21 -41.82
N GLU A 2 35.01 21.41 -42.85
CA GLU A 2 33.78 20.61 -42.94
C GLU A 2 33.75 19.49 -41.90
N MET A 3 34.86 18.80 -41.67
CA MET A 3 34.97 17.76 -40.63
C MET A 3 34.65 18.30 -39.22
N ALA A 4 35.22 19.46 -38.88
CA ALA A 4 34.94 20.09 -37.59
C ALA A 4 33.46 20.54 -37.43
N ARG A 5 32.80 20.95 -38.51
CA ARG A 5 31.37 21.25 -38.48
C ARG A 5 30.49 20.00 -38.27
N GLY A 6 30.92 18.89 -38.89
CA GLY A 6 30.24 17.61 -38.68
C GLY A 6 30.34 17.10 -37.22
N GLU A 7 31.54 17.22 -36.64
CA GLU A 7 31.77 16.85 -35.24
C GLU A 7 30.98 17.74 -34.26
N ILE A 8 30.93 19.06 -34.50
CA ILE A 8 30.12 19.97 -33.68
C ILE A 8 28.63 19.59 -33.72
N ALA A 9 28.10 19.37 -34.93
CA ALA A 9 26.68 18.98 -35.10
C ALA A 9 26.31 17.64 -34.45
N GLU A 10 27.30 16.75 -34.25
CA GLU A 10 27.11 15.49 -33.56
C GLU A 10 27.23 15.65 -32.03
N LEU A 11 28.11 16.52 -31.56
CA LEU A 11 28.40 16.69 -30.13
C LEU A 11 27.39 17.60 -29.42
N GLU A 12 26.90 18.65 -30.09
CA GLU A 12 25.91 19.56 -29.49
C GLU A 12 24.67 18.83 -28.93
N PRO A 13 23.96 17.94 -29.67
CA PRO A 13 22.80 17.23 -29.14
C PRO A 13 23.17 16.24 -28.04
N LYS A 14 24.39 15.69 -28.05
CA LYS A 14 24.86 14.82 -26.97
C LYS A 14 25.07 15.59 -25.66
N ILE A 15 25.57 16.81 -25.75
CA ILE A 15 25.77 17.69 -24.59
C ILE A 15 24.41 18.02 -23.97
N GLU A 16 23.42 18.44 -24.77
CA GLU A 16 22.08 18.75 -24.30
C GLU A 16 21.44 17.53 -23.57
N THR A 17 21.56 16.35 -24.18
CA THR A 17 21.04 15.12 -23.56
C THR A 17 21.72 14.81 -22.22
N LEU A 18 23.05 14.92 -22.15
CA LEU A 18 23.82 14.69 -20.94
C LEU A 18 23.53 15.73 -19.85
N GLU A 19 23.32 16.99 -20.23
CA GLU A 19 22.93 18.04 -19.28
C GLU A 19 21.56 17.74 -18.65
N GLU A 20 20.59 17.26 -19.42
CA GLU A 20 19.28 16.85 -18.91
C GLU A 20 19.39 15.63 -17.98
N GLU A 21 20.18 14.63 -18.37
CA GLU A 21 20.43 13.46 -17.52
C GLU A 21 21.10 13.84 -16.19
N ILE A 22 22.08 14.74 -16.22
CA ILE A 22 22.74 15.25 -15.00
C ILE A 22 21.73 15.98 -14.11
N LYS A 23 20.88 16.83 -14.66
CA LYS A 23 19.82 17.52 -13.89
C LYS A 23 18.91 16.53 -13.18
N LEU A 24 18.49 15.44 -13.86
CA LEU A 24 17.68 14.39 -13.27
C LEU A 24 18.41 13.60 -12.17
N LEU A 25 19.70 13.34 -12.35
CA LEU A 25 20.53 12.63 -11.36
C LEU A 25 20.82 13.46 -10.10
N LEU A 26 20.81 14.79 -10.22
CA LEU A 26 21.02 15.71 -9.09
C LEU A 26 19.77 15.90 -8.21
N ILE A 27 18.60 15.43 -8.64
CA ILE A 27 17.39 15.49 -7.82
C ILE A 27 17.59 14.59 -6.59
N PRO A 28 17.46 15.15 -5.36
CA PRO A 28 17.61 14.34 -4.15
C PRO A 28 16.53 13.26 -4.11
N LYS A 29 16.96 12.01 -3.99
CA LYS A 29 16.06 10.87 -3.83
C LYS A 29 15.60 10.78 -2.38
N ASP A 30 14.31 10.52 -2.18
CA ASP A 30 13.76 10.23 -0.87
C ASP A 30 14.34 8.88 -0.37
N PRO A 31 14.94 8.82 0.84
CA PRO A 31 15.44 7.58 1.40
C PRO A 31 14.38 6.47 1.51
N GLN A 32 13.11 6.84 1.64
CA GLN A 32 12.02 5.89 1.72
C GLN A 32 11.69 5.22 0.39
N ASP A 33 12.06 5.84 -0.74
CA ASP A 33 11.77 5.32 -2.07
C ASP A 33 12.34 3.91 -2.31
N ALA A 34 13.45 3.59 -1.67
CA ALA A 34 14.10 2.28 -1.77
C ALA A 34 13.40 1.18 -0.97
N LYS A 35 12.49 1.54 -0.06
CA LYS A 35 11.78 0.58 0.80
C LYS A 35 10.78 -0.26 0.00
N ASN A 36 10.43 -1.41 0.56
CA ASN A 36 9.27 -2.19 0.13
C ASN A 36 7.99 -1.42 0.41
N ALA A 37 6.90 -1.81 -0.23
CA ALA A 37 5.62 -1.16 -0.04
C ALA A 37 4.56 -2.13 0.45
N ILE A 38 3.66 -1.60 1.30
CA ILE A 38 2.40 -2.24 1.66
C ILE A 38 1.32 -1.52 0.87
N VAL A 39 0.62 -2.25 0.03
CA VAL A 39 -0.47 -1.74 -0.80
C VAL A 39 -1.79 -2.27 -0.24
N GLU A 40 -2.64 -1.37 0.18
CA GLU A 40 -3.98 -1.64 0.68
C GLU A 40 -5.00 -1.13 -0.32
N ILE A 41 -5.95 -1.98 -0.71
CA ILE A 41 -7.04 -1.65 -1.63
C ILE A 41 -8.34 -1.92 -0.91
N ARG A 42 -9.20 -0.90 -0.81
CA ARG A 42 -10.53 -1.01 -0.21
C ARG A 42 -11.61 -0.62 -1.22
N GLY A 43 -12.63 -1.47 -1.34
CA GLY A 43 -13.84 -1.11 -2.06
C GLY A 43 -14.54 0.06 -1.36
N GLY A 44 -14.88 1.11 -2.14
CA GLY A 44 -15.58 2.28 -1.64
C GLY A 44 -17.09 2.06 -1.48
N THR A 45 -17.81 3.17 -1.33
CA THR A 45 -19.29 3.15 -1.35
C THR A 45 -19.79 2.77 -2.74
N GLY A 46 -20.39 1.60 -2.87
CA GLY A 46 -20.87 1.07 -4.16
C GLY A 46 -21.27 -0.40 -4.06
N GLY A 47 -21.28 -0.97 -2.87
CA GLY A 47 -21.69 -2.36 -2.64
C GLY A 47 -20.81 -3.37 -3.38
N ASP A 48 -21.45 -4.38 -3.98
CA ASP A 48 -20.77 -5.49 -4.64
C ASP A 48 -19.87 -5.07 -5.81
N GLU A 49 -20.28 -4.08 -6.60
CA GLU A 49 -19.48 -3.61 -7.73
C GLU A 49 -18.17 -2.92 -7.28
N ALA A 50 -18.19 -2.22 -6.14
CA ALA A 50 -16.96 -1.63 -5.58
C ALA A 50 -15.98 -2.72 -5.13
N ALA A 51 -16.48 -3.83 -4.59
CA ALA A 51 -15.66 -4.98 -4.23
C ALA A 51 -15.07 -5.69 -5.47
N ILE A 52 -15.87 -5.85 -6.52
CA ILE A 52 -15.40 -6.39 -7.82
C ILE A 52 -14.33 -5.48 -8.41
N PHE A 53 -14.54 -4.15 -8.37
CA PHE A 53 -13.55 -3.19 -8.86
C PHE A 53 -12.25 -3.21 -8.06
N ALA A 54 -12.31 -3.37 -6.74
CA ALA A 54 -11.10 -3.57 -5.92
C ALA A 54 -10.34 -4.84 -6.34
N GLY A 55 -11.05 -5.91 -6.69
CA GLY A 55 -10.46 -7.13 -7.25
C GLY A 55 -9.79 -6.90 -8.61
N ASP A 56 -10.39 -6.06 -9.47
CA ASP A 56 -9.80 -5.70 -10.76
C ASP A 56 -8.53 -4.87 -10.58
N LEU A 57 -8.53 -3.91 -9.63
CA LEU A 57 -7.34 -3.13 -9.27
C LEU A 57 -6.22 -4.04 -8.73
N MET A 58 -6.55 -4.96 -7.82
CA MET A 58 -5.57 -5.93 -7.34
C MET A 58 -4.95 -6.71 -8.50
N ARG A 59 -5.75 -7.22 -9.43
CA ARG A 59 -5.26 -7.96 -10.61
C ARG A 59 -4.38 -7.06 -11.50
N MET A 60 -4.72 -5.80 -11.65
CA MET A 60 -3.92 -4.82 -12.39
C MET A 60 -2.54 -4.65 -11.74
N TYR A 61 -2.52 -4.40 -10.43
CA TYR A 61 -1.26 -4.23 -9.70
C TYR A 61 -0.40 -5.50 -9.68
N THR A 62 -0.99 -6.68 -9.50
CA THR A 62 -0.22 -7.93 -9.52
C THR A 62 0.46 -8.15 -10.87
N LYS A 63 -0.23 -7.89 -11.99
CA LYS A 63 0.38 -7.96 -13.33
C LYS A 63 1.50 -6.93 -13.52
N TYR A 64 1.32 -5.72 -12.99
CA TYR A 64 2.36 -4.70 -13.04
C TYR A 64 3.58 -5.11 -12.23
N ILE A 65 3.38 -5.62 -11.01
CA ILE A 65 4.42 -6.12 -10.12
C ILE A 65 5.22 -7.24 -10.81
N GLU A 66 4.54 -8.20 -11.42
CA GLU A 66 5.16 -9.29 -12.18
C GLU A 66 5.98 -8.76 -13.37
N SER A 67 5.46 -7.77 -14.10
CA SER A 67 6.16 -7.16 -15.24
C SER A 67 7.46 -6.45 -14.85
N LYS A 68 7.55 -5.97 -13.59
CA LYS A 68 8.76 -5.36 -13.02
C LYS A 68 9.72 -6.39 -12.40
N GLY A 69 9.34 -7.67 -12.36
CA GLY A 69 10.10 -8.71 -11.68
C GLY A 69 10.09 -8.61 -10.16
N TRP A 70 9.14 -7.88 -9.60
CA TRP A 70 8.95 -7.77 -8.16
C TRP A 70 8.17 -8.96 -7.63
N LYS A 71 8.19 -9.15 -6.30
CA LYS A 71 7.42 -10.19 -5.62
C LYS A 71 6.31 -9.55 -4.81
N TYR A 72 5.19 -10.24 -4.65
CA TYR A 72 4.11 -9.80 -3.76
C TYR A 72 3.64 -10.96 -2.89
N GLU A 73 3.12 -10.62 -1.73
CA GLU A 73 2.50 -11.54 -0.78
C GLU A 73 1.23 -10.88 -0.24
N ILE A 74 0.12 -11.61 -0.26
CA ILE A 74 -1.14 -11.13 0.32
C ILE A 74 -1.07 -11.37 1.82
N THR A 75 -1.10 -10.28 2.59
CA THR A 75 -0.99 -10.33 4.06
C THR A 75 -2.35 -10.50 4.70
N SER A 76 -3.38 -9.84 4.16
CA SER A 76 -4.75 -9.89 4.66
C SER A 76 -5.73 -9.62 3.53
N PHE A 77 -6.91 -10.23 3.61
CA PHE A 77 -7.99 -9.92 2.67
C PHE A 77 -9.36 -10.19 3.31
N SER A 78 -10.36 -9.48 2.80
CA SER A 78 -11.77 -9.68 3.10
C SER A 78 -12.54 -9.74 1.80
N GLU A 79 -13.21 -10.86 1.54
CA GLU A 79 -13.94 -11.08 0.28
C GLU A 79 -15.25 -10.30 0.23
N GLY A 80 -15.64 -9.90 -0.97
CA GLY A 80 -16.95 -9.33 -1.26
C GLY A 80 -18.01 -10.43 -1.40
N THR A 81 -19.27 -10.08 -1.15
CA THR A 81 -20.40 -11.02 -1.24
C THR A 81 -20.66 -11.53 -2.67
N ALA A 82 -20.41 -10.71 -3.67
CA ALA A 82 -20.57 -11.04 -5.10
C ALA A 82 -19.22 -11.29 -5.80
N GLY A 83 -18.17 -11.59 -5.05
CA GLY A 83 -16.79 -11.70 -5.54
C GLY A 83 -16.00 -10.41 -5.36
N GLY A 84 -14.70 -10.45 -5.72
CA GLY A 84 -13.77 -9.35 -5.46
C GLY A 84 -13.42 -9.22 -3.99
N TYR A 85 -12.94 -8.04 -3.57
CA TYR A 85 -12.46 -7.80 -2.22
C TYR A 85 -13.12 -6.54 -1.62
N LYS A 86 -13.63 -6.66 -0.39
CA LYS A 86 -13.96 -5.49 0.43
C LYS A 86 -12.69 -4.75 0.83
N GLU A 87 -11.66 -5.53 1.16
CA GLU A 87 -10.35 -5.06 1.52
C GLU A 87 -9.31 -6.12 1.14
N VAL A 88 -8.19 -5.72 0.60
CA VAL A 88 -7.03 -6.58 0.38
C VAL A 88 -5.76 -5.80 0.66
N VAL A 89 -4.85 -6.40 1.42
CA VAL A 89 -3.54 -5.85 1.78
C VAL A 89 -2.47 -6.77 1.22
N MET A 90 -1.56 -6.21 0.45
CA MET A 90 -0.43 -6.93 -0.09
C MET A 90 0.89 -6.24 0.25
N LYS A 91 1.89 -7.02 0.60
CA LYS A 91 3.28 -6.59 0.71
C LYS A 91 3.97 -6.80 -0.63
N VAL A 92 4.61 -5.76 -1.14
CA VAL A 92 5.35 -5.80 -2.40
C VAL A 92 6.84 -5.60 -2.12
N THR A 93 7.65 -6.52 -2.60
CA THR A 93 9.11 -6.57 -2.35
C THR A 93 9.87 -6.45 -3.66
N GLY A 94 10.83 -5.56 -3.72
CA GLY A 94 11.67 -5.36 -4.91
C GLY A 94 12.51 -4.09 -4.81
N ASN A 95 13.06 -3.66 -5.92
CA ASN A 95 13.89 -2.47 -5.98
C ASN A 95 13.02 -1.24 -6.27
N ASN A 96 13.14 -0.20 -5.41
CA ASN A 96 12.44 1.09 -5.55
C ASN A 96 10.91 0.95 -5.68
N VAL A 97 10.33 0.02 -4.91
CA VAL A 97 8.91 -0.30 -4.98
C VAL A 97 8.07 0.86 -4.47
N TYR A 98 8.36 1.34 -3.25
CA TYR A 98 7.62 2.44 -2.65
C TYR A 98 7.73 3.71 -3.50
N GLY A 99 8.92 4.06 -3.95
CA GLY A 99 9.16 5.24 -4.80
C GLY A 99 8.35 5.24 -6.10
N THR A 100 8.05 4.04 -6.62
CA THR A 100 7.25 3.89 -7.85
C THR A 100 5.75 3.91 -7.55
N LEU A 101 5.31 3.21 -6.49
CA LEU A 101 3.89 3.00 -6.21
C LEU A 101 3.27 4.10 -5.34
N LYS A 102 4.05 4.93 -4.63
CA LYS A 102 3.53 5.96 -3.71
C LYS A 102 2.53 6.94 -4.35
N TYR A 103 2.67 7.18 -5.64
CA TYR A 103 1.79 8.09 -6.40
C TYR A 103 0.44 7.48 -6.75
N GLU A 104 0.28 6.16 -6.57
CA GLU A 104 -0.99 5.45 -6.76
C GLU A 104 -1.95 5.63 -5.57
N SER A 105 -1.45 6.17 -4.44
CA SER A 105 -2.28 6.44 -3.27
C SER A 105 -3.39 7.43 -3.59
N GLY A 106 -4.64 7.02 -3.35
CA GLY A 106 -5.79 7.87 -3.60
C GLY A 106 -7.07 7.11 -3.89
N VAL A 107 -8.05 7.82 -4.42
CA VAL A 107 -9.34 7.24 -4.81
C VAL A 107 -9.35 6.98 -6.32
N HIS A 108 -9.49 5.71 -6.67
CA HIS A 108 -9.67 5.25 -8.05
C HIS A 108 -11.15 5.15 -8.36
N ARG A 109 -11.53 5.61 -9.53
CA ARG A 109 -12.93 5.63 -9.97
C ARG A 109 -13.07 4.93 -11.32
N VAL A 110 -14.10 4.12 -11.45
CA VAL A 110 -14.47 3.48 -12.71
C VAL A 110 -15.91 3.84 -13.10
N GLN A 111 -16.12 4.09 -14.37
CA GLN A 111 -17.45 4.24 -14.98
C GLN A 111 -17.62 3.15 -16.00
N ARG A 112 -18.49 2.19 -15.69
CA ARG A 112 -18.80 1.04 -16.55
C ARG A 112 -20.21 0.52 -16.26
N VAL A 113 -20.71 -0.34 -17.12
CA VAL A 113 -21.87 -1.16 -16.79
C VAL A 113 -21.40 -2.24 -15.82
N PRO A 114 -21.88 -2.27 -14.56
CA PRO A 114 -21.47 -3.27 -13.59
C PRO A 114 -21.85 -4.69 -14.03
N GLN A 115 -21.11 -5.69 -13.59
CA GLN A 115 -21.49 -7.09 -13.79
C GLN A 115 -22.78 -7.45 -13.03
N THR A 116 -23.12 -6.68 -12.01
CA THR A 116 -24.34 -6.81 -11.20
C THR A 116 -25.54 -6.08 -11.78
N GLU A 117 -25.38 -5.33 -12.88
CA GLU A 117 -26.43 -4.53 -13.50
C GLU A 117 -27.12 -5.33 -14.62
N THR A 118 -28.44 -5.49 -14.52
CA THR A 118 -29.24 -6.27 -15.50
C THR A 118 -29.83 -5.41 -16.62
N GLN A 119 -29.92 -4.08 -16.43
CA GLN A 119 -30.57 -3.15 -17.37
C GLN A 119 -29.58 -2.38 -18.25
N GLY A 120 -28.28 -2.70 -18.17
CA GLY A 120 -27.24 -2.07 -19.00
C GLY A 120 -26.92 -0.63 -18.67
N ARG A 121 -27.27 -0.14 -17.47
CA ARG A 121 -26.98 1.23 -17.04
C ARG A 121 -25.51 1.37 -16.61
N VAL A 122 -24.90 2.49 -16.99
CA VAL A 122 -23.56 2.85 -16.54
C VAL A 122 -23.62 3.35 -15.09
N HIS A 123 -22.83 2.75 -14.21
CA HIS A 123 -22.67 3.18 -12.83
C HIS A 123 -21.22 3.66 -12.59
N THR A 124 -21.06 4.46 -11.54
CA THR A 124 -19.76 4.89 -11.06
C THR A 124 -19.43 4.14 -9.78
N SER A 125 -18.32 3.43 -9.77
CA SER A 125 -17.80 2.77 -8.57
C SER A 125 -16.43 3.34 -8.22
N ALA A 126 -16.09 3.32 -6.94
CA ALA A 126 -14.84 3.82 -6.42
C ALA A 126 -14.16 2.79 -5.51
N ALA A 127 -12.84 2.81 -5.49
CA ALA A 127 -12.02 2.08 -4.55
C ALA A 127 -10.88 2.99 -4.07
N SER A 128 -10.49 2.87 -2.83
CA SER A 128 -9.34 3.58 -2.28
C SER A 128 -8.11 2.67 -2.32
N VAL A 129 -6.98 3.25 -2.69
CA VAL A 129 -5.67 2.62 -2.66
C VAL A 129 -4.80 3.40 -1.70
N ALA A 130 -4.17 2.72 -0.75
CA ALA A 130 -3.17 3.29 0.13
C ALA A 130 -1.85 2.55 -0.09
N VAL A 131 -0.77 3.30 -0.32
CA VAL A 131 0.57 2.76 -0.44
C VAL A 131 1.41 3.32 0.69
N LEU A 132 1.89 2.43 1.55
CA LEU A 132 2.70 2.76 2.72
C LEU A 132 4.08 2.13 2.59
N PRO A 133 5.15 2.81 3.04
CA PRO A 133 6.46 2.17 3.12
C PRO A 133 6.43 1.07 4.19
N GLU A 134 7.15 -0.02 3.96
CA GLU A 134 7.34 -1.04 4.98
C GLU A 134 8.10 -0.46 6.16
N ALA A 135 7.51 -0.53 7.36
CA ALA A 135 8.17 -0.14 8.60
C ALA A 135 9.26 -1.18 8.96
N GLU A 136 10.39 -0.72 9.44
CA GLU A 136 11.44 -1.57 9.99
C GLU A 136 11.20 -1.77 11.48
N GLU A 137 11.64 -2.89 12.07
CA GLU A 137 11.40 -3.20 13.48
C GLU A 137 11.92 -2.13 14.45
N PHE A 138 12.93 -1.35 14.03
CA PHE A 138 13.50 -0.27 14.83
C PHE A 138 12.82 1.10 14.63
N ASP A 139 11.86 1.21 13.70
CA ASP A 139 11.08 2.44 13.50
C ASP A 139 10.09 2.68 14.66
N VAL A 140 9.86 1.67 15.50
CA VAL A 140 8.97 1.76 16.66
C VAL A 140 9.69 1.27 17.91
N GLU A 141 10.16 2.19 18.74
CA GLU A 141 10.71 1.88 20.07
C GLU A 141 9.60 1.94 21.11
N ILE A 142 9.28 0.78 21.69
CA ILE A 142 8.27 0.67 22.76
C ILE A 142 9.00 0.60 24.09
N SER A 143 8.91 1.67 24.88
CA SER A 143 9.38 1.66 26.26
C SER A 143 8.38 0.97 27.16
N MET A 144 8.85 0.10 28.05
CA MET A 144 7.98 -0.54 29.06
C MET A 144 7.32 0.47 30.00
N ASN A 145 7.87 1.69 30.12
CA ASN A 145 7.27 2.77 30.88
C ASN A 145 6.01 3.37 30.26
N ASP A 146 5.84 3.16 28.93
CA ASP A 146 4.68 3.62 28.16
C ASP A 146 3.54 2.60 28.15
N ILE A 147 3.80 1.40 28.76
CA ILE A 147 2.81 0.33 28.86
C ILE A 147 2.27 0.29 30.29
N ARG A 148 0.97 0.57 30.43
CA ARG A 148 0.24 0.28 31.67
C ARG A 148 -0.35 -1.12 31.59
N LYS A 149 -0.03 -1.95 32.57
CA LYS A 149 -0.54 -3.31 32.70
C LYS A 149 -1.41 -3.42 33.94
N ASP A 150 -2.70 -3.64 33.76
CA ASP A 150 -3.63 -3.88 34.84
C ASP A 150 -3.94 -5.40 34.92
N ILE A 151 -3.84 -5.96 36.12
CA ILE A 151 -4.07 -7.37 36.39
C ILE A 151 -5.28 -7.47 37.33
N PHE A 152 -6.27 -8.28 36.97
CA PHE A 152 -7.50 -8.43 37.73
C PHE A 152 -8.02 -9.87 37.68
N CYS A 153 -8.99 -10.18 38.52
CA CYS A 153 -9.68 -11.47 38.48
C CYS A 153 -10.52 -11.60 37.21
N ALA A 154 -10.47 -12.73 36.54
CA ALA A 154 -11.26 -12.95 35.32
C ALA A 154 -12.76 -12.91 35.63
N SER A 155 -13.53 -12.25 34.76
CA SER A 155 -14.99 -12.23 34.85
C SER A 155 -15.59 -13.41 34.08
N GLY A 156 -16.29 -14.31 34.76
CA GLY A 156 -16.95 -15.48 34.16
C GLY A 156 -17.83 -16.23 35.16
N PRO A 157 -18.76 -17.08 34.71
CA PRO A 157 -19.58 -17.88 35.59
C PRO A 157 -18.72 -18.93 36.30
N GLY A 158 -18.49 -18.68 37.61
CA GLY A 158 -18.15 -19.63 38.63
C GLY A 158 -16.94 -20.53 38.54
N GLY A 159 -16.12 -20.44 39.56
CA GLY A 159 -15.03 -21.34 39.93
C GLY A 159 -14.10 -20.63 40.90
N GLN A 160 -13.54 -21.36 41.85
CA GLN A 160 -12.63 -20.79 42.85
C GLN A 160 -11.44 -20.07 42.21
N SER A 161 -10.95 -20.58 41.09
CA SER A 161 -9.83 -19.98 40.32
C SER A 161 -10.19 -18.66 39.66
N VAL A 162 -11.45 -18.44 39.25
CA VAL A 162 -11.88 -17.19 38.56
C VAL A 162 -11.92 -16.01 39.53
N ASN A 163 -12.31 -16.26 40.78
CA ASN A 163 -12.53 -15.22 41.77
C ASN A 163 -11.31 -14.93 42.66
N THR A 164 -10.33 -15.81 42.70
CA THR A 164 -9.17 -15.71 43.61
C THR A 164 -7.84 -15.51 42.91
N THR A 165 -7.76 -15.82 41.61
CA THR A 165 -6.52 -15.73 40.85
C THR A 165 -6.57 -14.53 39.91
N TYR A 166 -5.59 -13.61 40.03
CA TYR A 166 -5.44 -12.48 39.13
C TYR A 166 -4.89 -12.94 37.78
N SER A 167 -5.70 -13.68 37.02
CA SER A 167 -5.30 -14.31 35.74
C SER A 167 -5.67 -13.50 34.51
N ALA A 168 -6.52 -12.48 34.64
CA ALA A 168 -6.85 -11.58 33.54
C ALA A 168 -5.89 -10.39 33.51
N THR A 169 -5.41 -10.08 32.32
CA THR A 169 -4.46 -8.99 32.10
C THR A 169 -4.93 -8.13 30.96
N VAL A 170 -4.95 -6.79 31.17
CA VAL A 170 -5.16 -5.82 30.11
C VAL A 170 -3.92 -4.94 30.00
N SER A 171 -3.43 -4.79 28.79
CA SER A 171 -2.31 -3.91 28.49
C SER A 171 -2.81 -2.69 27.70
N TYR A 172 -2.50 -1.50 28.18
CA TYR A 172 -2.84 -0.25 27.52
C TYR A 172 -1.58 0.36 26.93
N THR A 173 -1.63 0.62 25.63
CA THR A 173 -0.53 1.25 24.86
C THR A 173 -0.90 2.67 24.47
N HIS A 174 -1.55 3.42 25.36
CA HIS A 174 -1.85 4.82 25.09
C HIS A 174 -0.59 5.66 25.35
N LEU A 175 -0.03 6.22 24.30
CA LEU A 175 0.88 7.34 24.41
C LEU A 175 0.09 8.49 25.06
N ARG A 176 0.49 8.90 26.25
CA ARG A 176 -0.03 10.14 26.83
C ARG A 176 0.46 11.29 25.95
N ALA A 177 -0.48 12.02 25.35
CA ALA A 177 -0.20 13.31 24.75
C ALA A 177 0.25 14.32 25.84
#